data_12720a690bd3fdbd28d9af346d96473c
#
_entry.id   12720a690bd3fdbd28d9af346d96473c
#
_cell.length_a   1.000
_cell.length_b   1.000
_cell.length_c   1.000
_cell.angle_alpha   90.00
_cell.angle_beta   90.00
_cell.angle_gamma   90.00
#
_symmetry.space_group_name_H-M   'P 1'
#
loop_
_entity.id
_entity.type
_entity.pdbx_description
1 polymer ?
#
loop_
_entity_poly.entity_id
_entity_poly.type
_entity_poly.pdbx_seq_one_letter_code
_entity_poly.pdbx_strand_id
1 'polypeptide(L)'
;MSDVAALLDVFQRARDLVARPDNDFAWSSWRDTEDALEEIDSILSRLQRGEIPAMLEMSVLFAPTGPMQELSLSSGWGNRFLGLAEEFDAAIGDAR
;
A
#
# COMPACT_ATOMS: atom_id res chain seq x y z
N MET A 1 -15.30 14.22 -8.62
CA MET A 1 -14.23 13.23 -8.68
C MET A 1 -13.86 12.79 -7.28
N SER A 2 -13.75 11.52 -7.07
CA SER A 2 -13.51 11.01 -5.73
C SER A 2 -12.08 10.53 -5.56
N ASP A 3 -11.31 11.23 -4.75
CA ASP A 3 -9.97 10.83 -4.36
C ASP A 3 -10.01 9.52 -3.58
N VAL A 4 -11.10 9.30 -2.85
CA VAL A 4 -11.32 8.06 -2.12
C VAL A 4 -11.35 6.87 -3.07
N ALA A 5 -12.02 7.01 -4.22
CA ALA A 5 -12.08 5.91 -5.20
C ALA A 5 -10.68 5.58 -5.75
N ALA A 6 -9.88 6.60 -6.03
CA ALA A 6 -8.50 6.38 -6.51
C ALA A 6 -7.64 5.71 -5.45
N LEU A 7 -7.76 6.15 -4.21
CA LEU A 7 -7.02 5.55 -3.10
C LEU A 7 -7.45 4.11 -2.84
N LEU A 8 -8.76 3.84 -2.92
CA LEU A 8 -9.29 2.47 -2.78
C LEU A 8 -8.66 1.54 -3.80
N ASP A 9 -8.59 1.98 -5.06
CA ASP A 9 -8.01 1.17 -6.12
C ASP A 9 -6.53 0.87 -5.86
N VAL A 10 -5.77 1.88 -5.47
CA VAL A 10 -4.34 1.71 -5.19
C VAL A 10 -4.12 0.72 -4.04
N PHE A 11 -4.84 0.92 -2.93
CA PHE A 11 -4.66 0.05 -1.76
C PHE A 11 -5.20 -1.35 -2.01
N GLN A 12 -6.25 -1.51 -2.82
CA GLN A 12 -6.76 -2.83 -3.17
C GLN A 12 -5.72 -3.61 -3.98
N ARG A 13 -5.08 -2.97 -4.93
CA ARG A 13 -4.03 -3.62 -5.74
C ARG A 13 -2.79 -3.90 -4.89
N ALA A 14 -2.45 -3.01 -3.98
CA ALA A 14 -1.35 -3.25 -3.04
C ALA A 14 -1.64 -4.48 -2.18
N ARG A 15 -2.88 -4.59 -1.70
CA ARG A 15 -3.30 -5.74 -0.91
C ARG A 15 -3.13 -7.04 -1.68
N ASP A 16 -3.52 -7.04 -2.96
CA ASP A 16 -3.40 -8.23 -3.80
C ASP A 16 -1.95 -8.68 -3.95
N LEU A 17 -1.03 -7.72 -4.10
CA LEU A 17 0.39 -8.05 -4.20
C LEU A 17 0.95 -8.58 -2.88
N VAL A 18 0.58 -7.96 -1.78
CA VAL A 18 1.05 -8.35 -0.45
C VAL A 18 0.48 -9.71 -0.03
N ALA A 19 -0.70 -10.06 -0.52
CA ALA A 19 -1.35 -11.33 -0.19
C ALA A 19 -0.80 -12.52 -0.97
N ARG A 20 0.11 -12.30 -1.90
CA ARG A 20 0.69 -13.39 -2.70
C ARG A 20 1.42 -14.39 -1.80
N PRO A 21 1.20 -15.70 -2.00
CA PRO A 21 1.80 -16.70 -1.11
C PRO A 21 3.31 -16.85 -1.25
N ASP A 22 3.89 -16.38 -2.35
CA ASP A 22 5.32 -16.50 -2.62
C ASP A 22 6.15 -15.29 -2.18
N ASN A 23 5.56 -14.37 -1.41
CA ASN A 23 6.29 -13.21 -0.90
C ASN A 23 7.34 -13.60 0.14
N ASP A 24 8.46 -12.87 0.09
CA ASP A 24 9.57 -13.06 1.05
C ASP A 24 9.61 -11.88 2.01
N PHE A 25 9.21 -12.13 3.26
CA PHE A 25 9.14 -11.10 4.31
C PHE A 25 10.46 -10.94 5.07
N ALA A 26 11.51 -11.68 4.72
CA ALA A 26 12.76 -11.67 5.47
C ALA A 26 13.39 -10.28 5.59
N TRP A 27 13.21 -9.44 4.60
CA TRP A 27 13.82 -8.11 4.54
C TRP A 27 12.84 -6.97 4.78
N SER A 28 11.59 -7.28 5.12
CA SER A 28 10.56 -6.29 5.37
C SER A 28 10.39 -6.06 6.87
N SER A 29 9.95 -4.86 7.24
CA SER A 29 9.57 -4.57 8.61
C SER A 29 8.27 -5.29 9.00
N TRP A 30 7.47 -5.73 8.02
CA TRP A 30 6.35 -6.62 8.30
C TRP A 30 6.87 -8.03 8.58
N ARG A 31 6.33 -8.69 9.60
CA ARG A 31 6.76 -10.03 9.99
C ARG A 31 6.29 -11.11 9.03
N ASP A 32 5.05 -10.97 8.54
CA ASP A 32 4.40 -11.96 7.69
C ASP A 32 3.22 -11.33 6.97
N THR A 33 2.51 -12.14 6.19
CA THR A 33 1.34 -11.70 5.42
C THR A 33 0.26 -11.12 6.32
N GLU A 34 -0.02 -11.75 7.46
CA GLU A 34 -1.06 -11.29 8.36
C GLU A 34 -0.76 -9.89 8.91
N ASP A 35 0.48 -9.65 9.29
CA ASP A 35 0.92 -8.35 9.79
C ASP A 35 0.69 -7.26 8.74
N ALA A 36 1.09 -7.53 7.51
CA ALA A 36 0.95 -6.61 6.40
C ALA A 36 -0.52 -6.35 6.06
N LEU A 37 -1.32 -7.40 5.98
CA LEU A 37 -2.74 -7.28 5.62
C LEU A 37 -3.53 -6.56 6.71
N GLU A 38 -3.20 -6.77 7.97
CA GLU A 38 -3.85 -6.06 9.06
C GLU A 38 -3.72 -4.55 8.88
N GLU A 39 -2.53 -4.08 8.56
CA GLU A 39 -2.28 -2.66 8.37
C GLU A 39 -3.00 -2.12 7.12
N ILE A 40 -2.89 -2.83 6.00
CA ILE A 40 -3.53 -2.41 4.75
C ILE A 40 -5.06 -2.46 4.87
N ASP A 41 -5.60 -3.51 5.47
CA ASP A 41 -7.04 -3.66 5.62
C ASP A 41 -7.64 -2.59 6.54
N SER A 42 -6.89 -2.13 7.54
CA SER A 42 -7.30 -1.01 8.38
C SER A 42 -7.52 0.25 7.54
N ILE A 43 -6.60 0.51 6.61
CA ILE A 43 -6.73 1.67 5.72
C ILE A 43 -7.89 1.48 4.74
N LEU A 44 -7.99 0.30 4.13
CA LEU A 44 -9.08 0.00 3.19
C LEU A 44 -10.44 0.15 3.83
N SER A 45 -10.58 -0.33 5.07
CA SER A 45 -11.83 -0.25 5.80
C SER A 45 -12.29 1.20 5.98
N ARG A 46 -11.36 2.09 6.31
CA ARG A 46 -11.68 3.51 6.47
C ARG A 46 -12.02 4.16 5.13
N LEU A 47 -11.28 3.83 4.08
CA LEU A 47 -11.57 4.34 2.74
C LEU A 47 -12.95 3.88 2.25
N GLN A 48 -13.34 2.64 2.55
CA GLN A 48 -14.65 2.11 2.18
C GLN A 48 -15.79 2.87 2.85
N ARG A 49 -15.54 3.46 4.00
CA ARG A 49 -16.51 4.30 4.71
C ARG A 49 -16.48 5.76 4.26
N GLY A 50 -15.61 6.08 3.29
CA GLY A 50 -15.46 7.45 2.82
C GLY A 50 -14.51 8.31 3.65
N GLU A 51 -13.78 7.69 4.58
CA GLU A 51 -12.80 8.39 5.40
C GLU A 51 -11.42 8.31 4.75
N ILE A 52 -10.70 9.42 4.70
CA ILE A 52 -9.33 9.44 4.21
C ILE A 52 -8.41 9.38 5.44
N PRO A 53 -7.61 8.32 5.58
CA PRO A 53 -6.67 8.23 6.70
C PRO A 53 -5.62 9.34 6.67
N ALA A 54 -4.91 9.51 7.79
CA ALA A 54 -3.87 10.51 7.88
C ALA A 54 -2.84 10.31 6.76
N MET A 55 -2.41 11.42 6.16
CA MET A 55 -1.43 11.41 5.07
C MET A 55 -0.18 10.62 5.45
N LEU A 56 0.35 10.85 6.65
CA LEU A 56 1.57 10.19 7.10
C LEU A 56 1.38 8.68 7.20
N GLU A 57 0.24 8.25 7.68
CA GLU A 57 -0.07 6.82 7.83
C GLU A 57 -0.03 6.09 6.49
N MET A 58 -0.58 6.71 5.46
CA MET A 58 -0.59 6.14 4.12
C MET A 58 0.77 6.27 3.43
N SER A 59 1.41 7.42 3.57
CA SER A 59 2.68 7.71 2.88
C SER A 59 3.81 6.80 3.32
N VAL A 60 3.84 6.41 4.57
CA VAL A 60 4.87 5.51 5.09
C VAL A 60 4.88 4.18 4.34
N LEU A 61 3.71 3.69 3.93
CA LEU A 61 3.61 2.42 3.21
C LEU A 61 4.24 2.49 1.82
N PHE A 62 4.23 3.67 1.20
CA PHE A 62 4.78 3.86 -0.14
C PHE A 62 6.14 4.54 -0.14
N ALA A 63 6.73 4.76 1.03
CA ALA A 63 8.04 5.39 1.14
C ALA A 63 9.14 4.51 0.53
N PRO A 64 10.19 5.12 -0.03
CA PRO A 64 11.30 4.34 -0.62
C PRO A 64 11.99 3.39 0.34
N THR A 65 11.91 3.65 1.65
CA THR A 65 12.50 2.78 2.65
C THR A 65 11.43 2.08 3.49
N GLY A 66 10.19 2.07 2.99
CA GLY A 66 9.07 1.50 3.73
C GLY A 66 8.95 -0.01 3.58
N PRO A 67 8.04 -0.60 4.34
CA PRO A 67 7.90 -2.07 4.36
C PRO A 67 7.47 -2.65 3.01
N MET A 68 6.66 -1.93 2.25
CA MET A 68 6.18 -2.44 0.97
C MET A 68 7.28 -2.47 -0.07
N GLN A 69 8.14 -1.45 -0.11
CA GLN A 69 9.27 -1.47 -1.02
C GLN A 69 10.21 -2.63 -0.70
N GLU A 70 10.52 -2.82 0.57
CA GLU A 70 11.39 -3.90 0.99
C GLU A 70 10.83 -5.25 0.56
N LEU A 71 9.53 -5.46 0.79
CA LEU A 71 8.86 -6.69 0.40
C LEU A 71 8.86 -6.87 -1.12
N SER A 72 8.58 -5.79 -1.86
CA SER A 72 8.52 -5.86 -3.32
C SER A 72 9.84 -6.24 -3.95
N LEU A 73 10.94 -5.74 -3.40
CA LEU A 73 12.27 -6.04 -3.91
C LEU A 73 12.65 -7.49 -3.67
N SER A 74 12.39 -8.00 -2.47
CA SER A 74 12.72 -9.38 -2.14
C SER A 74 11.77 -10.39 -2.80
N SER A 75 10.61 -9.95 -3.22
CA SER A 75 9.57 -10.83 -3.80
C SER A 75 9.44 -10.71 -5.33
N GLY A 76 10.21 -9.82 -5.94
CA GLY A 76 10.29 -9.74 -7.41
C GLY A 76 9.22 -8.87 -8.08
N TRP A 77 8.51 -8.01 -7.31
CA TRP A 77 7.51 -7.12 -7.92
C TRP A 77 7.81 -5.63 -7.68
N GLY A 78 9.11 -5.30 -7.61
CA GLY A 78 9.55 -3.93 -7.39
C GLY A 78 9.01 -2.93 -8.42
N ASN A 79 8.94 -3.32 -9.69
CA ASN A 79 8.42 -2.44 -10.73
C ASN A 79 6.93 -2.14 -10.54
N ARG A 80 6.16 -3.13 -10.12
CA ARG A 80 4.74 -2.92 -9.81
C ARG A 80 4.56 -2.00 -8.62
N PHE A 81 5.42 -2.15 -7.63
CA PHE A 81 5.41 -1.24 -6.47
C PHE A 81 5.64 0.20 -6.91
N LEU A 82 6.64 0.44 -7.76
CA LEU A 82 6.93 1.81 -8.23
C LEU A 82 5.72 2.41 -8.95
N GLY A 83 5.05 1.63 -9.78
CA GLY A 83 3.84 2.07 -10.46
C GLY A 83 2.73 2.44 -9.49
N LEU A 84 2.52 1.62 -8.47
CA LEU A 84 1.52 1.90 -7.45
C LEU A 84 1.87 3.15 -6.63
N ALA A 85 3.16 3.34 -6.33
CA ALA A 85 3.61 4.52 -5.59
C ALA A 85 3.33 5.80 -6.38
N GLU A 86 3.54 5.77 -7.70
CA GLU A 86 3.22 6.90 -8.57
C GLU A 86 1.71 7.19 -8.57
N GLU A 87 0.89 6.15 -8.64
CA GLU A 87 -0.57 6.31 -8.61
C GLU A 87 -1.04 6.82 -7.25
N PHE A 88 -0.40 6.36 -6.18
CA PHE A 88 -0.68 6.87 -4.84
C PHE A 88 -0.38 8.36 -4.75
N ASP A 89 0.78 8.79 -5.25
CA ASP A 89 1.17 10.20 -5.24
C ASP A 89 0.16 11.05 -6.01
N ALA A 90 -0.31 10.57 -7.15
CA ALA A 90 -1.31 11.28 -7.94
C ALA A 90 -2.64 11.39 -7.18
N ALA A 91 -3.07 10.31 -6.55
CA ALA A 91 -4.32 10.29 -5.80
C ALA A 91 -4.26 11.23 -4.58
N ILE A 92 -3.12 11.25 -3.89
CA ILE A 92 -2.90 12.11 -2.74
C ILE A 92 -2.84 13.57 -3.17
N GLY A 93 -2.22 13.86 -4.30
CA GLY A 93 -2.16 15.21 -4.84
C GLY A 93 -3.55 15.77 -5.09
N ASP A 94 -4.45 14.94 -5.61
CA ASP A 94 -5.83 15.33 -5.85
C ASP A 94 -6.63 15.50 -4.54
N ALA A 95 -6.25 14.77 -3.50
CA ALA A 95 -6.94 14.81 -2.21
C ALA A 95 -6.58 16.06 -1.38
N ARG A 96 -5.50 16.71 -1.69
CA ARG A 96 -5.08 17.94 -1.01
C ARG A 96 -5.91 19.13 -1.50
#